data_073064418d4dc2a8453b56952523fd06
#
_entry.id   073064418d4dc2a8453b56952523fd06
#
_cell.length_a   1.000
_cell.length_b   1.000
_cell.length_c   1.000
_cell.angle_alpha   90.00
_cell.angle_beta   90.00
_cell.angle_gamma   90.00
#
_symmetry.space_group_name_H-M   'P 1'
#
loop_
_entity.id
_entity.type
_entity.pdbx_description
1 polymer ?
#
loop_
_entity_poly.entity_id
_entity_poly.type
_entity_poly.pdbx_seq_one_letter_code
_entity_poly.pdbx_strand_id
1 'polypeptide(L)'
;MKKFRWQLLIIFLTGLIVGVILLLQREGISGPNPTSTPSPISGGIYTEALVGKFLRLNPMLDYYNQADRDINRLLFNSLIKFDSAGMPQPDLATGWNSSDENTRFTFSLRTDVLWHDGTPFTAHDVAYTVQLLKSGNVVIP
;
A
#
# COMPACT_ATOMS: atom_id res chain seq x y z
N MET A 1 63.01 19.90 26.73
CA MET A 1 61.82 20.49 27.39
C MET A 1 60.82 21.17 26.41
N LYS A 2 61.25 21.75 25.28
CA LYS A 2 60.31 22.42 24.35
C LYS A 2 59.35 21.47 23.65
N LYS A 3 59.78 20.24 23.25
CA LYS A 3 58.97 19.26 22.54
C LYS A 3 57.79 18.73 23.40
N PHE A 4 57.97 18.57 24.68
CA PHE A 4 56.92 18.08 25.59
C PHE A 4 55.78 19.10 25.78
N ARG A 5 56.08 20.39 25.77
CA ARG A 5 55.09 21.46 25.88
C ARG A 5 54.19 21.54 24.63
N TRP A 6 54.75 21.27 23.45
CA TRP A 6 53.98 21.21 22.21
C TRP A 6 53.04 20.01 22.17
N GLN A 7 53.46 18.86 22.65
CA GLN A 7 52.62 17.67 22.74
C GLN A 7 51.42 17.90 23.67
N LEU A 8 51.62 18.53 24.79
CA LEU A 8 50.55 18.89 25.74
C LEU A 8 49.53 19.87 25.11
N LEU A 9 50.00 20.84 24.32
CA LEU A 9 49.14 21.78 23.60
C LEU A 9 48.31 21.08 22.54
N ILE A 10 48.85 20.12 21.81
CA ILE A 10 48.11 19.34 20.80
C ILE A 10 47.05 18.50 21.48
N ILE A 11 47.35 17.80 22.57
CA ILE A 11 46.40 16.99 23.33
C ILE A 11 45.27 17.86 23.88
N PHE A 12 45.59 19.03 24.40
CA PHE A 12 44.56 19.95 24.91
C PHE A 12 43.69 20.49 23.78
N LEU A 13 44.25 20.85 22.64
CA LEU A 13 43.50 21.35 21.48
C LEU A 13 42.61 20.29 20.90
N THR A 14 43.09 19.05 20.75
CA THR A 14 42.24 17.92 20.24
C THR A 14 41.12 17.59 21.22
N GLY A 15 41.39 17.60 22.53
CA GLY A 15 40.35 17.41 23.56
C GLY A 15 39.28 18.51 23.51
N LEU A 16 39.68 19.77 23.31
CA LEU A 16 38.76 20.90 23.16
C LEU A 16 37.86 20.73 21.90
N ILE A 17 38.48 20.36 20.76
CA ILE A 17 37.71 20.14 19.50
C ILE A 17 36.71 19.00 19.68
N VAL A 18 37.11 17.87 20.25
CA VAL A 18 36.20 16.75 20.49
C VAL A 18 35.10 17.16 21.47
N GLY A 19 35.40 17.91 22.51
CA GLY A 19 34.41 18.44 23.45
C GLY A 19 33.39 19.35 22.78
N VAL A 20 33.84 20.26 21.91
CA VAL A 20 32.93 21.13 21.12
C VAL A 20 32.06 20.32 20.17
N ILE A 21 32.60 19.32 19.48
CA ILE A 21 31.84 18.44 18.60
C ILE A 21 30.76 17.69 19.39
N LEU A 22 31.10 17.14 20.55
CA LEU A 22 30.13 16.44 21.40
C LEU A 22 29.04 17.37 21.96
N LEU A 23 29.38 18.62 22.27
CA LEU A 23 28.40 19.63 22.68
C LEU A 23 27.45 20.00 21.51
N LEU A 24 27.98 20.19 20.29
CA LEU A 24 27.19 20.49 19.12
C LEU A 24 26.28 19.32 18.71
N GLN A 25 26.73 18.08 18.93
CA GLN A 25 25.88 16.89 18.69
C GLN A 25 24.77 16.77 19.74
N ARG A 26 24.93 17.33 20.92
CA ARG A 26 23.91 17.29 21.98
C ARG A 26 22.72 18.23 21.71
N GLU A 27 22.92 19.29 20.93
CA GLU A 27 21.84 20.22 20.54
C GLU A 27 21.19 19.88 19.19
N GLY A 28 21.67 18.86 18.51
CA GLY A 28 21.43 18.66 17.09
C GLY A 28 20.50 17.52 16.69
N ILE A 29 19.80 16.79 17.55
CA ILE A 29 18.81 15.82 17.11
C ILE A 29 17.56 15.85 18.01
N SER A 30 16.92 16.99 18.06
CA SER A 30 15.45 16.98 18.05
C SER A 30 15.07 16.70 16.62
N GLY A 31 15.03 15.42 16.23
CA GLY A 31 14.34 15.01 15.03
C GLY A 31 12.95 15.63 15.03
N PRO A 32 12.37 15.96 13.87
CA PRO A 32 11.00 16.44 13.85
C PRO A 32 10.17 15.46 14.70
N ASN A 33 9.51 16.02 15.74
CA ASN A 33 8.52 15.25 16.50
C ASN A 33 7.74 14.42 15.50
N PRO A 34 7.51 13.11 15.72
CA PRO A 34 6.62 12.37 14.87
C PRO A 34 5.32 13.16 14.85
N THR A 35 5.16 13.96 13.81
CA THR A 35 3.92 14.65 13.53
C THR A 35 2.88 13.55 13.60
N SER A 36 1.95 13.66 14.52
CA SER A 36 0.84 12.72 14.66
C SER A 36 0.34 12.47 13.24
N THR A 37 0.52 11.24 12.77
CA THR A 37 0.03 10.85 11.44
C THR A 37 -1.43 11.27 11.42
N PRO A 38 -1.85 12.17 10.54
CA PRO A 38 -3.22 12.63 10.54
C PRO A 38 -4.12 11.40 10.40
N SER A 39 -5.10 11.26 11.29
CA SER A 39 -6.08 10.19 11.19
C SER A 39 -6.75 10.30 9.82
N PRO A 40 -6.89 9.20 9.07
CA PRO A 40 -7.56 9.22 7.77
C PRO A 40 -8.98 9.78 7.94
N ILE A 41 -9.31 10.81 7.18
CA ILE A 41 -10.65 11.37 7.09
C ILE A 41 -11.27 10.98 5.75
N SER A 42 -12.57 10.67 5.76
CA SER A 42 -13.30 10.36 4.54
C SER A 42 -13.42 11.59 3.66
N GLY A 43 -13.19 11.43 2.35
CA GLY A 43 -13.36 12.48 1.36
C GLY A 43 -12.06 13.21 1.04
N GLY A 44 -12.17 14.25 0.22
CA GLY A 44 -11.06 15.02 -0.29
C GLY A 44 -10.84 14.83 -1.79
N ILE A 45 -9.82 15.53 -2.32
CA ILE A 45 -9.40 15.41 -3.72
C ILE A 45 -8.06 14.67 -3.74
N TYR A 46 -8.02 13.54 -4.45
CA TYR A 46 -6.80 12.81 -4.77
C TYR A 46 -6.39 13.12 -6.19
N THR A 47 -5.15 13.54 -6.40
CA THR A 47 -4.61 13.83 -7.74
C THR A 47 -3.34 13.04 -7.95
N GLU A 48 -3.31 12.23 -8.99
CA GLU A 48 -2.17 11.43 -9.39
C GLU A 48 -1.87 11.62 -10.88
N ALA A 49 -0.59 11.60 -11.23
CA ALA A 49 -0.16 11.65 -12.63
C ALA A 49 -0.16 10.24 -13.21
N LEU A 50 -0.99 10.02 -14.23
CA LEU A 50 -1.06 8.76 -14.95
C LEU A 50 -0.23 8.83 -16.24
N VAL A 51 0.68 7.89 -16.41
CA VAL A 51 1.47 7.75 -17.64
C VAL A 51 0.83 6.72 -18.56
N GLY A 52 0.36 7.15 -19.72
CA GLY A 52 -0.28 6.28 -20.71
C GLY A 52 -1.69 6.73 -21.10
N LYS A 53 -2.39 5.87 -21.82
CA LYS A 53 -3.81 6.04 -22.13
C LYS A 53 -4.62 4.92 -21.49
N PHE A 54 -5.70 5.25 -20.83
CA PHE A 54 -6.70 4.25 -20.47
C PHE A 54 -7.51 3.85 -21.73
N LEU A 55 -7.79 2.58 -21.85
CA LEU A 55 -8.52 2.00 -22.97
C LEU A 55 -9.84 1.38 -22.53
N ARG A 56 -9.83 0.73 -21.36
CA ARG A 56 -10.97 -0.04 -20.85
C ARG A 56 -10.98 0.01 -19.32
N LEU A 57 -12.00 0.58 -18.75
CA LEU A 57 -12.21 0.55 -17.30
C LEU A 57 -12.91 -0.76 -16.90
N ASN A 58 -12.27 -1.88 -17.20
CA ASN A 58 -12.76 -3.21 -16.88
C ASN A 58 -11.63 -4.07 -16.32
N PRO A 59 -11.67 -4.44 -15.05
CA PRO A 59 -10.60 -5.19 -14.38
C PRO A 59 -10.37 -6.60 -14.96
N MET A 60 -11.32 -7.15 -15.72
CA MET A 60 -11.13 -8.42 -16.42
C MET A 60 -10.31 -8.30 -17.71
N LEU A 61 -10.09 -7.09 -18.23
CA LEU A 61 -9.48 -6.83 -19.52
C LEU A 61 -8.26 -5.91 -19.46
N ASP A 62 -7.77 -5.60 -18.27
CA ASP A 62 -6.70 -4.61 -18.05
C ASP A 62 -5.28 -5.21 -18.01
N TYR A 63 -5.15 -6.52 -18.26
CA TYR A 63 -3.88 -7.25 -18.08
C TYR A 63 -2.68 -6.60 -18.78
N TYR A 64 -2.86 -6.07 -19.99
CA TYR A 64 -1.78 -5.49 -20.79
C TYR A 64 -1.68 -3.96 -20.70
N ASN A 65 -2.57 -3.29 -19.98
CA ASN A 65 -2.57 -1.83 -19.88
C ASN A 65 -2.37 -1.38 -18.43
N GLN A 66 -1.20 -0.81 -18.15
CA GLN A 66 -0.88 -0.34 -16.80
C GLN A 66 -1.83 0.79 -16.35
N ALA A 67 -2.17 1.72 -17.24
CA ALA A 67 -3.06 2.84 -16.93
C ALA A 67 -4.47 2.34 -16.55
N ASP A 68 -5.00 1.32 -17.25
CA ASP A 68 -6.28 0.70 -16.89
C ASP A 68 -6.21 0.02 -15.54
N ARG A 69 -5.13 -0.73 -15.24
CA ARG A 69 -4.94 -1.39 -13.94
C ARG A 69 -4.88 -0.40 -12.78
N ASP A 70 -4.17 0.70 -12.96
CA ASP A 70 -4.02 1.70 -11.89
C ASP A 70 -5.35 2.37 -11.58
N ILE A 71 -6.15 2.72 -12.62
CA ILE A 71 -7.50 3.25 -12.44
C ILE A 71 -8.44 2.18 -11.86
N ASN A 72 -8.42 0.96 -12.38
CA ASN A 72 -9.29 -0.11 -11.91
C ASN A 72 -9.08 -0.45 -10.44
N ARG A 73 -7.84 -0.36 -9.92
CA ARG A 73 -7.54 -0.53 -8.50
C ARG A 73 -8.17 0.53 -7.59
N LEU A 74 -8.47 1.70 -8.14
CA LEU A 74 -9.17 2.75 -7.41
C LEU A 74 -10.69 2.61 -7.48
N LEU A 75 -11.20 2.00 -8.56
CA LEU A 75 -12.65 1.89 -8.82
C LEU A 75 -13.26 0.60 -8.31
N PHE A 76 -12.51 -0.49 -8.29
CA PHE A 76 -13.03 -1.83 -8.02
C PHE A 76 -12.30 -2.51 -6.86
N ASN A 77 -13.07 -3.25 -6.08
CA ASN A 77 -12.57 -4.15 -5.06
C ASN A 77 -12.56 -5.59 -5.58
N SER A 78 -11.72 -6.42 -4.95
CA SER A 78 -11.66 -7.86 -5.20
C SER A 78 -12.32 -8.63 -4.05
N LEU A 79 -12.56 -9.93 -4.23
CA LEU A 79 -12.97 -10.79 -3.10
C LEU A 79 -11.89 -10.80 -2.01
N ILE A 80 -10.64 -10.95 -2.43
CA ILE A 80 -9.45 -10.91 -1.59
C ILE A 80 -8.42 -9.99 -2.23
N LYS A 81 -7.57 -9.37 -1.42
CA LYS A 81 -6.40 -8.62 -1.87
C LYS A 81 -5.13 -9.29 -1.37
N PHE A 82 -3.99 -8.92 -1.92
CA PHE A 82 -2.70 -9.43 -1.47
C PHE A 82 -1.89 -8.29 -0.86
N ASP A 83 -1.24 -8.56 0.26
CA ASP A 83 -0.32 -7.62 0.87
C ASP A 83 1.05 -7.60 0.15
N SER A 84 1.99 -6.79 0.64
CA SER A 84 3.33 -6.68 0.06
C SER A 84 4.17 -7.96 0.14
N ALA A 85 3.81 -8.90 1.00
CA ALA A 85 4.43 -10.22 1.13
C ALA A 85 3.74 -11.28 0.25
N GLY A 86 2.70 -10.90 -0.51
CA GLY A 86 1.91 -11.80 -1.33
C GLY A 86 0.92 -12.65 -0.52
N MET A 87 0.64 -12.27 0.73
CA MET A 87 -0.31 -13.00 1.56
C MET A 87 -1.74 -12.50 1.31
N PRO A 88 -2.71 -13.43 1.18
CA PRO A 88 -4.10 -13.05 0.95
C PRO A 88 -4.70 -12.38 2.18
N GLN A 89 -5.40 -11.28 1.95
CA GLN A 89 -6.08 -10.46 2.96
C GLN A 89 -7.56 -10.31 2.57
N PRO A 90 -8.47 -10.16 3.55
CA PRO A 90 -9.86 -9.82 3.30
C PRO A 90 -10.02 -8.52 2.50
N ASP A 91 -11.04 -8.48 1.61
CA ASP A 91 -11.51 -7.27 0.93
C ASP A 91 -13.04 -7.27 0.85
N LEU A 92 -13.68 -7.68 -0.26
CA LEU A 92 -15.13 -7.88 -0.31
C LEU A 92 -15.56 -9.15 0.46
N ALA A 93 -14.68 -10.15 0.56
CA ALA A 93 -14.88 -11.28 1.46
C ALA A 93 -14.28 -10.97 2.83
N THR A 94 -15.02 -11.28 3.89
CA THR A 94 -14.55 -11.21 5.28
C THR A 94 -13.66 -12.38 5.65
N GLY A 95 -13.79 -13.50 4.91
CA GLY A 95 -13.01 -14.72 5.08
C GLY A 95 -13.38 -15.76 4.04
N TRP A 96 -12.61 -16.82 3.99
CA TRP A 96 -12.84 -17.95 3.08
C TRP A 96 -12.35 -19.25 3.68
N ASN A 97 -12.91 -20.34 3.20
CA ASN A 97 -12.51 -21.70 3.54
C ASN A 97 -12.30 -22.51 2.25
N SER A 98 -11.38 -23.46 2.29
CA SER A 98 -11.23 -24.46 1.24
C SER A 98 -11.56 -25.85 1.81
N SER A 99 -12.15 -26.70 0.98
CA SER A 99 -12.45 -28.10 1.27
C SER A 99 -12.22 -28.94 0.03
N ASP A 100 -12.42 -30.24 0.15
CA ASP A 100 -12.29 -31.19 -0.96
C ASP A 100 -10.93 -31.07 -1.68
N GLU A 101 -9.84 -31.16 -0.93
CA GLU A 101 -8.47 -31.06 -1.45
C GLU A 101 -8.21 -29.74 -2.23
N ASN A 102 -8.78 -28.63 -1.76
CA ASN A 102 -8.72 -27.30 -2.39
C ASN A 102 -9.46 -27.20 -3.73
N THR A 103 -10.42 -28.05 -3.99
CA THR A 103 -11.27 -27.96 -5.18
C THR A 103 -12.52 -27.13 -4.97
N ARG A 104 -12.90 -26.88 -3.70
CA ARG A 104 -14.04 -26.06 -3.33
C ARG A 104 -13.63 -24.92 -2.41
N PHE A 105 -13.96 -23.70 -2.81
CA PHE A 105 -13.75 -22.49 -2.03
C PHE A 105 -15.10 -21.86 -1.67
N THR A 106 -15.25 -21.51 -0.38
CA THR A 106 -16.42 -20.81 0.12
C THR A 106 -15.99 -19.46 0.68
N PHE A 107 -16.57 -18.38 0.19
CA PHE A 107 -16.31 -17.01 0.62
C PHE A 107 -17.48 -16.47 1.44
N SER A 108 -17.19 -15.89 2.59
CA SER A 108 -18.16 -15.12 3.39
C SER A 108 -18.03 -13.65 2.97
N LEU A 109 -19.09 -13.09 2.42
CA LEU A 109 -19.06 -11.71 1.90
C LEU A 109 -19.44 -10.70 2.97
N ARG A 110 -18.95 -9.47 2.83
CA ARG A 110 -19.41 -8.30 3.57
C ARG A 110 -20.87 -8.01 3.18
N THR A 111 -21.62 -7.50 4.15
CA THR A 111 -23.04 -7.14 3.98
C THR A 111 -23.29 -5.64 3.92
N ASP A 112 -22.24 -4.84 4.15
CA ASP A 112 -22.26 -3.38 4.22
C ASP A 112 -21.75 -2.68 2.95
N VAL A 113 -21.58 -3.44 1.86
CA VAL A 113 -21.02 -2.92 0.61
C VAL A 113 -22.13 -2.53 -0.35
N LEU A 114 -21.98 -1.36 -0.94
CA LEU A 114 -22.85 -0.84 -2.00
C LEU A 114 -22.07 -0.65 -3.30
N TRP A 115 -22.75 -0.86 -4.41
CA TRP A 115 -22.27 -0.43 -5.71
C TRP A 115 -22.23 1.10 -5.82
N HIS A 116 -21.57 1.64 -6.84
CA HIS A 116 -21.49 3.08 -7.07
C HIS A 116 -22.84 3.76 -7.31
N ASP A 117 -23.85 3.01 -7.71
CA ASP A 117 -25.24 3.47 -7.88
C ASP A 117 -26.07 3.36 -6.59
N GLY A 118 -25.47 2.89 -5.49
CA GLY A 118 -26.13 2.72 -4.20
C GLY A 118 -26.85 1.39 -4.00
N THR A 119 -26.85 0.50 -5.00
CA THR A 119 -27.45 -0.83 -4.85
C THR A 119 -26.59 -1.76 -4.00
N PRO A 120 -27.15 -2.68 -3.20
CA PRO A 120 -26.39 -3.62 -2.38
C PRO A 120 -25.57 -4.59 -3.25
N PHE A 121 -24.31 -4.78 -2.89
CA PHE A 121 -23.45 -5.85 -3.43
C PHE A 121 -23.85 -7.20 -2.80
N THR A 122 -23.99 -8.24 -3.62
CA THR A 122 -24.47 -9.55 -3.19
C THR A 122 -23.65 -10.70 -3.77
N ALA A 123 -23.86 -11.92 -3.24
CA ALA A 123 -23.27 -13.14 -3.80
C ALA A 123 -23.72 -13.42 -5.24
N HIS A 124 -24.87 -12.89 -5.67
CA HIS A 124 -25.33 -12.98 -7.04
C HIS A 124 -24.38 -12.30 -8.03
N ASP A 125 -23.86 -11.14 -7.67
CA ASP A 125 -22.93 -10.36 -8.50
C ASP A 125 -21.62 -11.12 -8.71
N VAL A 126 -21.12 -11.75 -7.64
CA VAL A 126 -19.94 -12.61 -7.70
C VAL A 126 -20.18 -13.82 -8.60
N ALA A 127 -21.32 -14.50 -8.40
CA ALA A 127 -21.68 -15.68 -9.19
C ALA A 127 -21.83 -15.32 -10.68
N TYR A 128 -22.46 -14.20 -10.99
CA TYR A 128 -22.59 -13.68 -12.36
C TYR A 128 -21.22 -13.45 -13.01
N THR A 129 -20.31 -12.76 -12.32
CA THR A 129 -18.95 -12.49 -12.80
C THR A 129 -18.19 -13.79 -13.10
N VAL A 130 -18.25 -14.77 -12.20
CA VAL A 130 -17.61 -16.09 -12.39
C VAL A 130 -18.23 -16.84 -13.57
N GLN A 131 -19.55 -16.79 -13.73
CA GLN A 131 -20.23 -17.42 -14.87
C GLN A 131 -19.83 -16.76 -16.20
N LEU A 132 -19.73 -15.43 -16.22
CA LEU A 132 -19.30 -14.67 -17.39
C LEU A 132 -17.87 -15.07 -17.81
N LEU A 133 -16.94 -15.17 -16.87
CA LEU A 133 -15.58 -15.63 -17.12
C LEU A 133 -15.53 -17.07 -17.67
N LYS A 134 -16.36 -17.97 -17.12
CA LYS A 134 -16.43 -19.36 -17.57
C LYS A 134 -17.10 -19.53 -18.93
N SER A 135 -17.97 -18.63 -19.33
CA SER A 135 -18.73 -18.73 -20.59
C SER A 135 -17.85 -18.59 -21.84
N GLY A 136 -16.61 -18.13 -21.72
CA GLY A 136 -15.71 -17.82 -22.82
C GLY A 136 -16.13 -16.61 -23.65
N ASN A 137 -17.22 -15.92 -23.27
CA ASN A 137 -17.70 -14.71 -23.98
C ASN A 137 -16.83 -13.49 -23.66
N VAL A 138 -16.00 -13.56 -22.63
CA VAL A 138 -14.97 -12.58 -22.33
C VAL A 138 -13.66 -13.11 -22.88
N VAL A 139 -13.25 -12.60 -24.03
CA VAL A 139 -11.92 -12.88 -24.59
C VAL A 139 -10.92 -12.13 -23.71
N ILE A 140 -10.26 -12.85 -22.84
CA ILE A 140 -9.08 -12.36 -22.11
C ILE A 140 -7.93 -12.47 -23.11
N PRO A 141 -7.32 -11.36 -23.54
CA PRO A 141 -6.26 -11.38 -24.55
C PRO A 141 -5.01 -12.08 -24.03
#